data_ba3c8d6e9cb2cbab9060c1abf882bac1
#
_entry.id   ba3c8d6e9cb2cbab9060c1abf882bac1
#
_cell.length_a   1.000
_cell.length_b   1.000
_cell.length_c   1.000
_cell.angle_alpha   90.00
_cell.angle_beta   90.00
_cell.angle_gamma   90.00
#
_symmetry.space_group_name_H-M   'P 1'
#
loop_
_entity.id
_entity.type
_entity.pdbx_description
1 polymer ?
#
loop_
_entity_poly.entity_id
_entity_poly.type
_entity_poly.pdbx_seq_one_letter_code
_entity_poly.pdbx_strand_id
1 'polypeptide(L)'
;MLSSCSALKRIQISQDKLPWKSSGDVLVQDDFSDERTGWEIVNNVYELKGYSEEGYLISINNRSGRSISTAGLQFSDIQIQVEAHKLTGGNDAYLGIVCRYQNSQNYYRFFVTPDGYVGIIKMVNGESKTLPDGQIRYHQAVKQNDGSNLIEVSCIGEVLSLSVNGRSVLEAEDGDLKNGDAGVFAETGQDGPGSFIFNDFRITKP
;
A
#
# COMPACT_ATOMS: atom_id res chain seq x y z
N MET A 1 26.65 13.10 -28.88
CA MET A 1 25.75 11.98 -28.57
C MET A 1 26.24 11.33 -27.28
N LEU A 2 25.69 11.71 -26.16
CA LEU A 2 26.01 11.15 -24.86
C LEU A 2 24.77 10.38 -24.38
N SER A 3 24.90 9.06 -24.42
CA SER A 3 23.89 8.12 -23.91
C SER A 3 23.97 8.12 -22.38
N SER A 4 22.99 8.67 -21.69
CA SER A 4 22.86 8.54 -20.24
C SER A 4 22.19 7.23 -19.91
N CYS A 5 22.97 6.18 -19.61
CA CYS A 5 22.49 5.03 -18.87
C CYS A 5 22.21 5.47 -17.42
N SER A 6 20.95 5.57 -17.05
CA SER A 6 20.55 5.66 -15.63
C SER A 6 20.81 4.30 -14.98
N ALA A 7 21.86 4.21 -14.17
CA ALA A 7 22.16 3.04 -13.37
C ALA A 7 21.14 2.91 -12.24
N LEU A 8 20.29 1.88 -12.29
CA LEU A 8 19.49 1.44 -11.16
C LEU A 8 20.43 1.04 -10.02
N LYS A 9 20.49 1.85 -8.97
CA LYS A 9 21.23 1.50 -7.75
C LYS A 9 20.50 0.37 -7.02
N ARG A 10 21.07 -0.84 -7.08
CA ARG A 10 20.70 -1.95 -6.20
C ARG A 10 21.13 -1.61 -4.78
N ILE A 11 20.17 -1.41 -3.88
CA ILE A 11 20.41 -1.44 -2.43
C ILE A 11 20.30 -2.90 -2.01
N GLN A 12 21.39 -3.48 -1.51
CA GLN A 12 21.39 -4.82 -0.91
C GLN A 12 21.06 -4.69 0.57
N ILE A 13 19.88 -5.18 0.96
CA ILE A 13 19.53 -5.42 2.36
C ILE A 13 19.60 -6.93 2.62
N SER A 14 20.08 -7.30 3.81
CA SER A 14 20.26 -8.70 4.21
C SER A 14 18.96 -9.51 4.13
N GLN A 15 18.97 -10.63 3.44
CA GLN A 15 17.84 -11.51 3.15
C GLN A 15 17.28 -12.27 4.37
N ASP A 16 17.78 -12.04 5.58
CA ASP A 16 17.57 -12.96 6.72
C ASP A 16 16.31 -12.71 7.56
N LYS A 17 15.42 -11.77 7.21
CA LYS A 17 14.27 -11.41 8.07
C LYS A 17 12.88 -11.56 7.47
N LEU A 18 12.70 -12.06 6.27
CA LEU A 18 11.36 -12.13 5.65
C LEU A 18 10.85 -13.58 5.53
N PRO A 19 9.70 -13.92 6.14
CA PRO A 19 9.07 -15.24 6.00
C PRO A 19 8.46 -15.49 4.63
N TRP A 20 8.39 -14.46 3.75
CA TRP A 20 7.87 -14.58 2.41
C TRP A 20 8.92 -15.20 1.48
N LYS A 21 8.62 -16.39 0.97
CA LYS A 21 9.34 -16.97 -0.18
C LYS A 21 8.78 -16.35 -1.47
N SER A 22 9.14 -15.11 -1.77
CA SER A 22 8.94 -14.61 -3.14
C SER A 22 9.96 -15.32 -4.04
N SER A 23 9.48 -16.18 -4.92
CA SER A 23 10.31 -16.81 -5.95
C SER A 23 10.59 -15.88 -7.12
N GLY A 24 10.02 -14.67 -7.13
CA GLY A 24 10.10 -13.71 -8.22
C GLY A 24 11.21 -12.67 -8.09
N ASP A 25 11.58 -12.07 -9.24
CA ASP A 25 12.53 -10.97 -9.28
C ASP A 25 11.99 -9.76 -8.51
N VAL A 26 12.82 -9.13 -7.68
CA VAL A 26 12.51 -7.87 -7.00
C VAL A 26 12.52 -6.74 -8.03
N LEU A 27 11.38 -6.05 -8.17
CA LEU A 27 11.21 -4.91 -9.07
C LEU A 27 11.44 -3.58 -8.34
N VAL A 28 10.93 -3.48 -7.10
CA VAL A 28 11.10 -2.32 -6.21
C VAL A 28 11.35 -2.83 -4.81
N GLN A 29 12.23 -2.18 -4.08
CA GLN A 29 12.42 -2.38 -2.64
C GLN A 29 12.86 -1.07 -2.02
N ASP A 30 12.15 -0.65 -0.95
CA ASP A 30 12.40 0.58 -0.25
C ASP A 30 12.07 0.43 1.25
N ASP A 31 13.05 0.70 2.10
CA ASP A 31 12.87 0.78 3.55
C ASP A 31 12.60 2.21 4.03
N PHE A 32 12.48 3.14 3.07
CA PHE A 32 12.25 4.57 3.29
C PHE A 32 13.35 5.31 4.09
N SER A 33 14.54 4.76 4.17
CA SER A 33 15.68 5.40 4.81
C SER A 33 16.42 6.41 3.93
N ASP A 34 16.18 6.40 2.62
CA ASP A 34 16.82 7.27 1.63
C ASP A 34 15.78 8.12 0.87
N GLU A 35 15.70 9.42 1.16
CA GLU A 35 14.77 10.34 0.50
C GLU A 35 14.95 10.44 -1.02
N ARG A 36 16.07 9.96 -1.58
CA ARG A 36 16.36 9.97 -3.01
C ARG A 36 15.67 8.85 -3.79
N THR A 37 14.95 7.96 -3.12
CA THR A 37 14.19 6.88 -3.79
C THR A 37 12.97 7.42 -4.55
N GLY A 38 12.54 8.64 -4.26
CA GLY A 38 11.65 9.42 -5.15
C GLY A 38 10.17 9.33 -4.80
N TRP A 39 9.82 8.88 -3.59
CA TRP A 39 8.44 8.97 -3.13
C TRP A 39 8.02 10.42 -2.92
N GLU A 40 6.75 10.68 -3.12
CA GLU A 40 6.21 12.03 -3.08
C GLU A 40 6.35 12.68 -1.69
N ILE A 41 6.82 13.91 -1.65
CA ILE A 41 6.90 14.72 -0.42
C ILE A 41 5.87 15.85 -0.54
N VAL A 42 4.94 15.92 0.41
CA VAL A 42 3.90 16.96 0.49
C VAL A 42 3.86 17.54 1.90
N ASN A 43 3.76 18.84 1.98
CA ASN A 43 3.54 19.55 3.24
C ASN A 43 2.58 20.72 2.99
N ASN A 44 1.32 20.52 3.33
CA ASN A 44 0.28 21.56 3.22
C ASN A 44 -0.72 21.46 4.38
N VAL A 45 -1.77 22.27 4.35
CA VAL A 45 -2.77 22.32 5.43
C VAL A 45 -3.65 21.07 5.54
N TYR A 46 -3.71 20.26 4.49
CA TYR A 46 -4.55 19.06 4.43
C TYR A 46 -3.78 17.78 4.76
N GLU A 47 -2.52 17.72 4.33
CA GLU A 47 -1.68 16.54 4.51
C GLU A 47 -0.18 16.89 4.65
N LEU A 48 0.51 16.02 5.39
CA LEU A 48 1.95 15.91 5.39
C LEU A 48 2.28 14.47 5.00
N LYS A 49 3.09 14.27 3.95
CA LYS A 49 3.64 12.96 3.62
C LYS A 49 5.09 13.06 3.17
N GLY A 50 5.86 12.04 3.46
CA GLY A 50 7.28 11.98 3.13
C GLY A 50 8.04 11.05 4.07
N TYR A 51 9.36 11.10 3.95
CA TYR A 51 10.27 10.29 4.75
C TYR A 51 10.38 10.80 6.18
N SER A 52 10.52 9.87 7.12
CA SER A 52 10.71 10.13 8.55
C SER A 52 11.72 9.14 9.15
N GLU A 53 12.11 9.33 10.40
CA GLU A 53 12.99 8.37 11.11
C GLU A 53 12.34 6.99 11.29
N GLU A 54 11.01 6.92 11.25
CA GLU A 54 10.24 5.69 11.45
C GLU A 54 9.79 5.03 10.13
N GLY A 55 10.08 5.64 8.96
CA GLY A 55 9.65 5.16 7.64
C GLY A 55 8.95 6.24 6.81
N TYR A 56 8.07 5.84 5.91
CA TYR A 56 7.29 6.79 5.11
C TYR A 56 6.00 7.17 5.85
N LEU A 57 5.93 8.44 6.22
CA LEU A 57 4.81 9.03 6.94
C LEU A 57 3.71 9.49 5.96
N ILE A 58 2.47 9.17 6.28
CA ILE A 58 1.28 9.85 5.74
C ILE A 58 0.47 10.38 6.93
N SER A 59 0.35 11.71 7.04
CA SER A 59 -0.47 12.38 8.03
C SER A 59 -1.56 13.19 7.34
N ILE A 60 -2.82 12.97 7.72
CA ILE A 60 -4.00 13.56 7.11
C ILE A 60 -4.72 14.40 8.17
N ASN A 61 -4.90 15.69 7.87
CA ASN A 61 -5.39 16.68 8.84
C ASN A 61 -6.92 16.86 8.87
N ASN A 62 -7.66 16.09 8.08
CA ASN A 62 -9.12 16.18 8.00
C ASN A 62 -9.78 14.80 8.17
N ARG A 63 -11.09 14.81 8.46
CA ARG A 63 -11.93 13.60 8.47
C ARG A 63 -12.17 13.12 7.05
N SER A 64 -12.29 11.81 6.88
CA SER A 64 -12.57 11.18 5.59
C SER A 64 -11.62 11.63 4.47
N GLY A 65 -10.43 12.08 4.86
CA GLY A 65 -9.35 12.44 3.94
C GLY A 65 -8.62 11.19 3.46
N ARG A 66 -8.12 11.24 2.22
CA ARG A 66 -7.31 10.15 1.64
C ARG A 66 -6.05 10.70 1.03
N SER A 67 -4.95 10.01 1.27
CA SER A 67 -3.66 10.26 0.65
C SER A 67 -3.10 8.97 0.06
N ILE A 68 -2.54 9.05 -1.14
CA ILE A 68 -1.92 7.94 -1.87
C ILE A 68 -0.51 8.41 -2.27
N SER A 69 0.47 7.50 -2.17
CA SER A 69 1.81 7.68 -2.72
C SER A 69 2.21 6.42 -3.47
N THR A 70 2.78 6.57 -4.67
CA THR A 70 3.11 5.45 -5.56
C THR A 70 4.59 5.44 -5.93
N ALA A 71 5.07 4.29 -6.40
CA ALA A 71 6.47 4.08 -6.77
C ALA A 71 6.88 4.80 -8.08
N GLY A 72 5.93 5.37 -8.84
CA GLY A 72 6.21 6.08 -10.09
C GLY A 72 6.47 5.15 -11.28
N LEU A 73 6.01 3.90 -11.23
CA LEU A 73 6.30 2.86 -12.23
C LEU A 73 5.01 2.18 -12.72
N GLN A 74 5.10 1.50 -13.87
CA GLN A 74 3.96 0.78 -14.44
C GLN A 74 4.15 -0.72 -14.33
N PHE A 75 3.12 -1.39 -13.80
CA PHE A 75 3.09 -2.83 -13.57
C PHE A 75 1.80 -3.45 -14.13
N SER A 76 1.85 -4.74 -14.45
CA SER A 76 0.66 -5.56 -14.76
C SER A 76 0.45 -6.58 -13.63
N ASP A 77 1.17 -7.69 -13.67
CA ASP A 77 1.10 -8.76 -12.69
C ASP A 77 2.24 -8.60 -11.69
N ILE A 78 1.88 -8.37 -10.43
CA ILE A 78 2.83 -8.13 -9.33
C ILE A 78 2.32 -8.69 -8.01
N GLN A 79 3.27 -8.91 -7.12
CA GLN A 79 3.06 -9.08 -5.69
C GLN A 79 3.68 -7.90 -4.95
N ILE A 80 2.99 -7.38 -3.93
CA ILE A 80 3.38 -6.18 -3.19
C ILE A 80 3.31 -6.50 -1.71
N GLN A 81 4.27 -6.02 -0.93
CA GLN A 81 4.21 -6.06 0.51
C GLN A 81 4.63 -4.73 1.13
N VAL A 82 4.11 -4.45 2.32
CA VAL A 82 4.49 -3.32 3.16
C VAL A 82 4.18 -3.62 4.61
N GLU A 83 5.00 -3.18 5.53
CA GLU A 83 4.62 -3.07 6.94
C GLU A 83 3.94 -1.71 7.17
N ALA A 84 2.79 -1.72 7.86
CA ALA A 84 2.04 -0.50 8.12
C ALA A 84 1.43 -0.49 9.52
N HIS A 85 1.45 0.68 10.16
CA HIS A 85 0.76 0.91 11.43
C HIS A 85 0.25 2.35 11.57
N LYS A 86 -0.70 2.52 12.48
CA LYS A 86 -1.22 3.82 12.86
C LYS A 86 -0.36 4.42 13.98
N LEU A 87 0.06 5.68 13.84
CA LEU A 87 0.67 6.46 14.93
C LEU A 87 -0.38 7.18 15.74
N THR A 88 -1.32 7.86 15.07
CA THR A 88 -2.39 8.63 15.71
C THR A 88 -3.69 8.50 14.92
N GLY A 89 -4.80 8.87 15.55
CA GLY A 89 -6.12 8.90 14.90
C GLY A 89 -7.06 7.79 15.32
N GLY A 90 -8.23 7.76 14.71
CA GLY A 90 -9.29 6.80 14.97
C GLY A 90 -8.97 5.38 14.54
N ASN A 91 -9.68 4.42 15.11
CA ASN A 91 -9.58 3.02 14.73
C ASN A 91 -10.39 2.68 13.46
N ASP A 92 -11.20 3.62 12.99
CA ASP A 92 -11.99 3.57 11.76
C ASP A 92 -11.19 4.05 10.51
N ALA A 93 -9.89 4.25 10.66
CA ALA A 93 -8.98 4.60 9.57
C ALA A 93 -8.66 3.38 8.69
N TYR A 94 -8.24 3.64 7.45
CA TYR A 94 -7.83 2.63 6.48
C TYR A 94 -6.37 2.85 6.11
N LEU A 95 -5.55 1.80 6.12
CA LEU A 95 -4.17 1.86 5.67
C LEU A 95 -3.82 0.61 4.87
N GLY A 96 -3.02 0.76 3.82
CA GLY A 96 -2.69 -0.38 2.99
C GLY A 96 -2.04 -0.05 1.65
N ILE A 97 -2.35 -0.88 0.66
CA ILE A 97 -1.70 -0.91 -0.66
C ILE A 97 -2.70 -0.52 -1.75
N VAL A 98 -2.23 0.24 -2.72
CA VAL A 98 -2.90 0.41 -4.01
C VAL A 98 -2.16 -0.37 -5.09
N CYS A 99 -2.89 -1.01 -6.01
CA CYS A 99 -2.32 -1.57 -7.23
C CYS A 99 -3.12 -1.16 -8.46
N ARG A 100 -2.48 -1.27 -9.63
CA ARG A 100 -3.03 -0.84 -10.92
C ARG A 100 -3.56 0.59 -10.86
N TYR A 101 -2.84 1.44 -10.13
CA TYR A 101 -3.16 2.85 -9.99
C TYR A 101 -2.87 3.58 -11.30
N GLN A 102 -3.89 4.05 -11.99
CA GLN A 102 -3.79 4.84 -13.20
C GLN A 102 -3.90 6.35 -12.90
N ASN A 103 -4.76 6.69 -11.95
CA ASN A 103 -4.99 8.05 -11.45
C ASN A 103 -5.91 7.98 -10.21
N SER A 104 -6.25 9.11 -9.61
CA SER A 104 -7.10 9.18 -8.41
C SER A 104 -8.52 8.64 -8.58
N GLN A 105 -8.94 8.32 -9.81
CA GLN A 105 -10.28 7.80 -10.12
C GLN A 105 -10.28 6.32 -10.54
N ASN A 106 -9.11 5.71 -10.78
CA ASN A 106 -9.01 4.36 -11.32
C ASN A 106 -7.86 3.58 -10.65
N TYR A 107 -8.18 2.70 -9.70
CA TYR A 107 -7.23 1.83 -8.98
C TYR A 107 -7.96 0.78 -8.14
N TYR A 108 -7.23 -0.24 -7.67
CA TYR A 108 -7.65 -1.11 -6.57
C TYR A 108 -6.95 -0.69 -5.29
N ARG A 109 -7.66 -0.77 -4.16
CA ARG A 109 -7.09 -0.61 -2.82
C ARG A 109 -7.39 -1.79 -1.93
N PHE A 110 -6.38 -2.22 -1.22
CA PHE A 110 -6.39 -3.32 -0.25
C PHE A 110 -6.02 -2.75 1.09
N PHE A 111 -6.81 -3.01 2.10
CA PHE A 111 -6.62 -2.34 3.37
C PHE A 111 -6.83 -3.22 4.58
N VAL A 112 -6.24 -2.78 5.68
CA VAL A 112 -6.59 -3.13 7.04
C VAL A 112 -7.10 -1.88 7.76
N THR A 113 -7.89 -2.08 8.81
CA THR A 113 -8.29 -1.01 9.75
C THR A 113 -7.76 -1.34 11.16
N PRO A 114 -7.43 -0.34 11.98
CA PRO A 114 -6.95 -0.57 13.34
C PRO A 114 -7.97 -1.27 14.26
N ASP A 115 -9.25 -1.31 13.92
CA ASP A 115 -10.29 -2.08 14.62
C ASP A 115 -10.45 -3.52 14.09
N GLY A 116 -9.61 -3.93 13.11
CA GLY A 116 -9.49 -5.34 12.71
C GLY A 116 -10.22 -5.74 11.43
N TYR A 117 -10.73 -4.79 10.64
CA TYR A 117 -11.35 -5.11 9.36
C TYR A 117 -10.35 -5.13 8.22
N VAL A 118 -10.69 -5.87 7.19
CA VAL A 118 -9.94 -5.99 5.92
C VAL A 118 -10.90 -5.81 4.75
N GLY A 119 -10.41 -5.36 3.60
CA GLY A 119 -11.25 -5.22 2.42
C GLY A 119 -10.47 -4.98 1.13
N ILE A 120 -11.15 -5.26 0.01
CA ILE A 120 -10.68 -4.92 -1.35
C ILE A 120 -11.75 -4.04 -1.99
N ILE A 121 -11.35 -2.83 -2.39
CA ILE A 121 -12.24 -1.85 -3.01
C ILE A 121 -11.67 -1.46 -4.37
N LYS A 122 -12.53 -1.45 -5.36
CA LYS A 122 -12.27 -0.89 -6.68
C LYS A 122 -12.72 0.56 -6.74
N MET A 123 -11.89 1.43 -7.29
CA MET A 123 -12.23 2.76 -7.73
C MET A 123 -12.21 2.78 -9.26
N VAL A 124 -13.32 3.08 -9.90
CA VAL A 124 -13.42 3.22 -11.36
C VAL A 124 -14.26 4.44 -11.70
N ASN A 125 -13.72 5.34 -12.51
CA ASN A 125 -14.34 6.63 -12.87
C ASN A 125 -14.78 7.47 -11.66
N GLY A 126 -14.01 7.37 -10.56
CA GLY A 126 -14.30 8.07 -9.31
C GLY A 126 -15.39 7.43 -8.44
N GLU A 127 -15.98 6.32 -8.88
CA GLU A 127 -16.94 5.55 -8.09
C GLU A 127 -16.24 4.42 -7.32
N SER A 128 -16.51 4.36 -6.02
CA SER A 128 -15.99 3.32 -5.13
C SER A 128 -16.95 2.13 -5.09
N LYS A 129 -16.44 0.93 -5.36
CA LYS A 129 -17.21 -0.33 -5.31
C LYS A 129 -16.45 -1.39 -4.53
N THR A 130 -17.11 -2.00 -3.55
CA THR A 130 -16.60 -3.20 -2.90
C THR A 130 -16.78 -4.38 -3.86
N LEU A 131 -15.75 -5.18 -4.06
CA LEU A 131 -15.84 -6.38 -4.87
C LEU A 131 -16.65 -7.45 -4.13
N PRO A 132 -17.43 -8.31 -4.83
CA PRO A 132 -18.29 -9.30 -4.20
C PRO A 132 -17.57 -10.19 -3.17
N ASP A 133 -16.40 -10.71 -3.53
CA ASP A 133 -15.62 -11.58 -2.65
C ASP A 133 -14.55 -10.80 -1.85
N GLY A 134 -14.35 -9.51 -2.16
CA GLY A 134 -13.48 -8.56 -1.44
C GLY A 134 -14.18 -7.77 -0.34
N GLN A 135 -15.35 -8.22 0.13
CA GLN A 135 -16.18 -7.50 1.10
C GLN A 135 -15.43 -7.18 2.39
N ILE A 136 -15.74 -6.02 2.94
CA ILE A 136 -15.19 -5.56 4.22
C ILE A 136 -15.67 -6.50 5.31
N ARG A 137 -14.71 -7.11 6.03
CA ARG A 137 -15.01 -8.03 7.14
C ARG A 137 -13.93 -7.99 8.21
N TYR A 138 -14.33 -8.29 9.44
CA TYR A 138 -13.38 -8.48 10.53
C TYR A 138 -12.52 -9.73 10.30
N HIS A 139 -11.22 -9.62 10.60
CA HIS A 139 -10.32 -10.76 10.53
C HIS A 139 -9.27 -10.73 11.65
N GLN A 140 -9.17 -11.84 12.39
CA GLN A 140 -8.29 -11.98 13.56
C GLN A 140 -6.77 -11.92 13.23
N ALA A 141 -6.38 -11.99 11.96
CA ALA A 141 -4.99 -11.82 11.56
C ALA A 141 -4.50 -10.38 11.73
N VAL A 142 -5.41 -9.40 11.75
CA VAL A 142 -5.07 -7.98 11.94
C VAL A 142 -4.68 -7.76 13.39
N LYS A 143 -3.49 -7.21 13.62
CA LYS A 143 -3.08 -6.67 14.91
C LYS A 143 -3.73 -5.30 15.07
N GLN A 144 -4.63 -5.20 16.04
CA GLN A 144 -5.47 -4.03 16.24
C GLN A 144 -4.70 -2.85 16.89
N ASN A 145 -5.37 -1.71 16.93
CA ASN A 145 -4.89 -0.44 17.46
C ASN A 145 -3.62 0.04 16.72
N ASP A 146 -2.51 0.17 17.44
CA ASP A 146 -1.24 0.66 16.90
C ASP A 146 -0.31 -0.49 16.45
N GLY A 147 -0.85 -1.72 16.36
CA GLY A 147 -0.09 -2.89 15.96
C GLY A 147 0.38 -2.82 14.51
N SER A 148 1.69 -3.01 14.27
CA SER A 148 2.25 -3.09 12.91
C SER A 148 1.76 -4.36 12.21
N ASN A 149 1.20 -4.21 11.02
CA ASN A 149 0.71 -5.29 10.18
C ASN A 149 1.54 -5.41 8.90
N LEU A 150 2.02 -6.61 8.60
CA LEU A 150 2.54 -6.95 7.29
C LEU A 150 1.34 -7.17 6.35
N ILE A 151 1.20 -6.30 5.36
CA ILE A 151 0.15 -6.33 4.36
C ILE A 151 0.77 -6.83 3.06
N GLU A 152 0.20 -7.90 2.50
CA GLU A 152 0.71 -8.55 1.30
C GLU A 152 -0.44 -8.65 0.28
N VAL A 153 -0.19 -8.19 -0.94
CA VAL A 153 -1.19 -8.09 -2.01
C VAL A 153 -0.66 -8.77 -3.27
N SER A 154 -1.53 -9.49 -3.96
CA SER A 154 -1.26 -10.03 -5.28
C SER A 154 -2.29 -9.48 -6.27
N CYS A 155 -1.81 -8.93 -7.39
CA CYS A 155 -2.62 -8.48 -8.52
C CYS A 155 -2.11 -9.22 -9.77
N ILE A 156 -2.68 -10.40 -10.07
CA ILE A 156 -2.23 -11.30 -11.15
C ILE A 156 -3.43 -11.68 -12.03
N GLY A 157 -3.37 -11.36 -13.32
CA GLY A 157 -4.52 -11.54 -14.21
C GLY A 157 -5.76 -10.81 -13.67
N GLU A 158 -6.83 -11.53 -13.44
CA GLU A 158 -8.07 -10.99 -12.84
C GLU A 158 -8.17 -11.30 -11.34
N VAL A 159 -7.20 -12.06 -10.78
CA VAL A 159 -7.20 -12.45 -9.37
C VAL A 159 -6.51 -11.40 -8.53
N LEU A 160 -7.21 -10.94 -7.50
CA LEU A 160 -6.80 -9.95 -6.52
C LEU A 160 -6.82 -10.58 -5.13
N SER A 161 -5.67 -10.70 -4.46
CA SER A 161 -5.61 -11.32 -3.14
C SER A 161 -4.97 -10.43 -2.09
N LEU A 162 -5.42 -10.56 -0.85
CA LEU A 162 -4.91 -9.88 0.33
C LEU A 162 -4.51 -10.92 1.38
N SER A 163 -3.30 -10.81 1.86
CA SER A 163 -2.83 -11.53 3.06
C SER A 163 -2.41 -10.52 4.13
N VAL A 164 -2.58 -10.88 5.38
CA VAL A 164 -2.19 -10.06 6.53
C VAL A 164 -1.45 -10.93 7.54
N ASN A 165 -0.24 -10.52 7.90
CA ASN A 165 0.62 -11.23 8.85
C ASN A 165 0.81 -12.71 8.47
N GLY A 166 1.02 -12.98 7.16
CA GLY A 166 1.23 -14.31 6.59
C GLY A 166 -0.03 -15.19 6.50
N ARG A 167 -1.22 -14.63 6.68
CA ARG A 167 -2.50 -15.35 6.53
C ARG A 167 -3.29 -14.78 5.37
N SER A 168 -3.71 -15.61 4.43
CA SER A 168 -4.66 -15.22 3.38
C SER A 168 -5.99 -14.82 4.02
N VAL A 169 -6.47 -13.63 3.70
CA VAL A 169 -7.68 -13.06 4.31
C VAL A 169 -8.79 -12.77 3.30
N LEU A 170 -8.44 -12.37 2.06
CA LEU A 170 -9.40 -12.09 0.99
C LEU A 170 -8.82 -12.50 -0.35
N GLU A 171 -9.70 -12.95 -1.23
CA GLU A 171 -9.46 -13.12 -2.66
C GLU A 171 -10.71 -12.69 -3.42
N ALA A 172 -10.54 -12.00 -4.54
CA ALA A 172 -11.62 -11.54 -5.40
C ALA A 172 -11.18 -11.57 -6.86
N GLU A 173 -12.14 -11.66 -7.77
CA GLU A 173 -11.89 -11.58 -9.21
C GLU A 173 -12.43 -10.27 -9.78
N ASP A 174 -11.58 -9.53 -10.48
CA ASP A 174 -11.96 -8.33 -11.23
C ASP A 174 -10.92 -7.98 -12.30
N GLY A 175 -11.36 -7.77 -13.52
CA GLY A 175 -10.52 -7.50 -14.70
C GLY A 175 -10.66 -6.09 -15.29
N ASP A 176 -11.33 -5.15 -14.62
CA ASP A 176 -11.57 -3.79 -15.18
C ASP A 176 -10.27 -3.00 -15.34
N LEU A 177 -9.34 -3.12 -14.40
CA LEU A 177 -8.03 -2.49 -14.48
C LEU A 177 -6.95 -3.56 -14.63
N LYS A 178 -6.11 -3.46 -15.66
CA LYS A 178 -5.10 -4.48 -16.01
C LYS A 178 -3.67 -4.08 -15.70
N ASN A 179 -3.40 -2.80 -15.61
CA ASN A 179 -2.07 -2.25 -15.34
C ASN A 179 -2.17 -0.88 -14.66
N GLY A 180 -1.07 -0.43 -14.11
CA GLY A 180 -0.93 0.85 -13.44
C GLY A 180 0.22 0.81 -12.44
N ASP A 181 0.37 1.88 -11.69
CA ASP A 181 1.35 1.99 -10.62
C ASP A 181 0.90 1.21 -9.37
N ALA A 182 1.80 1.09 -8.41
CA ALA A 182 1.56 0.50 -7.10
C ALA A 182 2.16 1.37 -6.01
N GLY A 183 1.57 1.34 -4.82
CA GLY A 183 2.03 2.15 -3.72
C GLY A 183 1.26 1.93 -2.44
N VAL A 184 1.38 2.90 -1.54
CA VAL A 184 0.72 2.90 -0.23
C VAL A 184 -0.37 3.95 -0.16
N PHE A 185 -1.34 3.74 0.72
CA PHE A 185 -2.35 4.75 0.99
C PHE A 185 -2.78 4.72 2.46
N ALA A 186 -3.27 5.86 2.91
CA ALA A 186 -4.02 5.98 4.16
C ALA A 186 -5.31 6.79 3.92
N GLU A 187 -6.32 6.51 4.73
CA GLU A 187 -7.59 7.25 4.75
C GLU A 187 -8.05 7.38 6.20
N THR A 188 -8.37 8.58 6.63
CA THR A 188 -8.97 8.83 7.94
C THR A 188 -10.46 8.54 7.90
N GLY A 189 -10.98 8.01 9.00
CA GLY A 189 -12.40 7.81 9.19
C GLY A 189 -13.12 9.06 9.72
N GLN A 190 -14.23 8.84 10.42
CA GLN A 190 -15.04 9.91 11.03
C GLN A 190 -14.43 10.44 12.34
N ASP A 191 -13.57 9.66 12.98
CA ASP A 191 -12.93 10.01 14.25
C ASP A 191 -11.87 11.12 14.13
N GLY A 192 -11.58 11.60 12.91
CA GLY A 192 -10.80 12.80 12.68
C GLY A 192 -9.44 12.57 12.06
N PRO A 193 -8.50 13.51 12.25
CA PRO A 193 -7.15 13.42 11.70
C PRO A 193 -6.40 12.16 12.12
N GLY A 194 -5.41 11.73 11.31
CA GLY A 194 -4.61 10.56 11.62
C GLY A 194 -3.24 10.57 10.93
N SER A 195 -2.30 9.84 11.53
CA SER A 195 -0.95 9.66 11.00
C SER A 195 -0.61 8.18 10.95
N PHE A 196 0.06 7.77 9.89
CA PHE A 196 0.35 6.38 9.55
C PHE A 196 1.77 6.24 9.06
N ILE A 197 2.44 5.14 9.42
CA ILE A 197 3.79 4.80 8.98
C ILE A 197 3.75 3.56 8.10
N PHE A 198 4.58 3.60 7.07
CA PHE A 198 4.82 2.49 6.15
C PHE A 198 6.31 2.20 6.10
N ASN A 199 6.67 0.90 6.16
CA ASN A 199 8.04 0.41 6.11
C ASN A 199 8.16 -0.79 5.19
N ASP A 200 9.40 -1.08 4.75
CA ASP A 200 9.74 -2.30 4.01
C ASP A 200 8.84 -2.57 2.80
N PHE A 201 8.59 -1.52 2.00
CA PHE A 201 7.82 -1.65 0.78
C PHE A 201 8.57 -2.46 -0.27
N ARG A 202 7.90 -3.43 -0.86
CA ARG A 202 8.51 -4.30 -1.85
C ARG A 202 7.52 -4.70 -2.94
N ILE A 203 7.97 -4.69 -4.20
CA ILE A 203 7.27 -5.24 -5.36
C ILE A 203 8.11 -6.34 -5.97
N THR A 204 7.50 -7.48 -6.26
CA THR A 204 8.12 -8.61 -6.98
C THR A 204 7.27 -9.04 -8.16
N LYS A 205 7.91 -9.69 -9.13
CA LYS A 205 7.19 -10.51 -10.10
C LYS A 205 6.56 -11.71 -9.39
N PRO A 206 5.41 -12.21 -9.89
CA PRO A 206 4.82 -13.45 -9.40
C PRO A 206 5.72 -14.66 -9.58
#